data_fd36623f59d60d909b0aeca681d72d18
#
_entry.id   fd36623f59d60d909b0aeca681d72d18
#
_cell.length_a   1.000
_cell.length_b   1.000
_cell.length_c   1.000
_cell.angle_alpha   90.00
_cell.angle_beta   90.00
_cell.angle_gamma   90.00
#
_symmetry.space_group_name_H-M   'P 1'
#
loop_
_entity.id
_entity.type
_entity.pdbx_description
1 polymer ?
#
loop_
_entity_poly.entity_id
_entity_poly.type
_entity_poly.pdbx_seq_one_letter_code
_entity_poly.pdbx_strand_id
1 'polypeptide(L)'
;DIETILEYIPEPHQTILFSATMPKPILEITKKYQKDAVTIKVVKKELTVPSIDQFYYDVKRKEKIDVLSRLLDYYDPKLSLGFCKVDELTNELQGRGYFAEGLHGDMKQSQRDRVMNNFRKGKTDILVATDVAARGIDVDDVEAVFNYDIPQDDEYYVHRIGRTGRAGRTGRAFTFVKGKEVYKLKDIMRY
;
A
#
# COMPACT_ATOMS: atom_id res chain seq x y z
N ASP A 1 -21.85 8.77 -5.35
CA ASP A 1 -21.56 9.60 -4.15
C ASP A 1 -20.86 10.93 -4.50
N ILE A 2 -19.77 10.95 -5.30
CA ILE A 2 -19.07 12.20 -5.69
C ILE A 2 -19.99 13.09 -6.53
N GLU A 3 -20.69 12.55 -7.50
CA GLU A 3 -21.64 13.28 -8.36
C GLU A 3 -22.74 13.92 -7.52
N THR A 4 -23.33 13.17 -6.59
CA THR A 4 -24.36 13.66 -5.67
C THR A 4 -23.84 14.80 -4.80
N ILE A 5 -22.59 14.72 -4.30
CA ILE A 5 -22.00 15.80 -3.52
C ILE A 5 -21.83 17.06 -4.36
N LEU A 6 -21.33 16.93 -5.59
CA LEU A 6 -21.11 18.06 -6.49
C LEU A 6 -22.41 18.77 -6.90
N GLU A 7 -23.54 18.07 -6.98
CA GLU A 7 -24.85 18.65 -7.26
C GLU A 7 -25.36 19.59 -6.13
N TYR A 8 -24.89 19.40 -4.91
CA TYR A 8 -25.25 20.25 -3.76
C TYR A 8 -24.30 21.43 -3.51
N ILE A 9 -23.20 21.54 -4.27
CA ILE A 9 -22.26 22.64 -4.10
C ILE A 9 -22.78 23.88 -4.85
N PRO A 10 -22.96 25.02 -4.14
CA PRO A 10 -23.45 26.25 -4.76
C PRO A 10 -22.48 26.81 -5.81
N GLU A 11 -23.01 27.37 -6.86
CA GLU A 11 -22.24 28.11 -7.87
C GLU A 11 -22.12 29.62 -7.48
N PRO A 12 -21.00 30.31 -7.81
CA PRO A 12 -19.82 29.77 -8.49
C PRO A 12 -18.84 29.11 -7.49
N HIS A 13 -18.16 28.03 -7.91
CA HIS A 13 -17.11 27.39 -7.11
C HIS A 13 -15.90 26.99 -7.99
N GLN A 14 -14.75 26.80 -7.37
CA GLN A 14 -13.56 26.29 -8.01
C GLN A 14 -13.35 24.81 -7.64
N THR A 15 -13.26 23.94 -8.66
CA THR A 15 -12.97 22.51 -8.45
C THR A 15 -11.50 22.24 -8.71
N ILE A 16 -10.80 21.70 -7.70
CA ILE A 16 -9.40 21.30 -7.78
C ILE A 16 -9.31 19.79 -7.55
N LEU A 17 -8.60 19.08 -8.43
CA LEU A 17 -8.34 17.65 -8.30
C LEU A 17 -6.84 17.40 -8.16
N PHE A 18 -6.47 16.66 -7.12
CA PHE A 18 -5.14 16.13 -6.95
C PHE A 18 -5.17 14.61 -7.03
N SER A 19 -4.33 14.02 -7.88
CA SER A 19 -4.19 12.56 -7.98
C SER A 19 -2.77 12.18 -8.38
N ALA A 20 -2.25 11.11 -7.82
CA ALA A 20 -0.98 10.52 -8.25
C ALA A 20 -1.13 9.78 -9.59
N THR A 21 -2.32 9.24 -9.87
CA THR A 21 -2.66 8.50 -11.08
C THR A 21 -3.92 9.10 -11.70
N MET A 22 -4.03 9.06 -13.03
CA MET A 22 -5.17 9.61 -13.78
C MET A 22 -5.79 8.56 -14.71
N PRO A 23 -6.37 7.48 -14.15
CA PRO A 23 -7.05 6.47 -14.95
C PRO A 23 -8.30 7.04 -15.65
N LYS A 24 -8.76 6.35 -16.70
CA LYS A 24 -9.90 6.81 -17.53
C LYS A 24 -11.11 7.27 -16.73
N PRO A 25 -11.60 6.55 -15.68
CA PRO A 25 -12.76 7.01 -14.92
C PRO A 25 -12.54 8.36 -14.22
N ILE A 26 -11.34 8.62 -13.72
CA ILE A 26 -11.00 9.91 -13.10
C ILE A 26 -10.95 11.02 -14.15
N LEU A 27 -10.39 10.75 -15.32
CA LEU A 27 -10.38 11.71 -16.44
C LEU A 27 -11.82 12.05 -16.93
N GLU A 28 -12.73 11.11 -16.87
CA GLU A 28 -14.14 11.35 -17.21
C GLU A 28 -14.82 12.28 -16.19
N ILE A 29 -14.56 12.06 -14.89
CA ILE A 29 -15.04 12.93 -13.81
C ILE A 29 -14.47 14.35 -13.98
N THR A 30 -13.18 14.49 -14.26
CA THR A 30 -12.57 15.82 -14.47
C THR A 30 -13.21 16.56 -15.62
N LYS A 31 -13.43 15.90 -16.76
CA LYS A 31 -14.08 16.51 -17.94
C LYS A 31 -15.50 16.94 -17.67
N LYS A 32 -16.23 16.22 -16.81
CA LYS A 32 -17.62 16.51 -16.47
C LYS A 32 -17.77 17.70 -15.53
N TYR A 33 -16.87 17.81 -14.53
CA TYR A 33 -17.04 18.75 -13.42
C TYR A 33 -16.01 19.88 -13.37
N GLN A 34 -14.99 19.86 -14.22
CA GLN A 34 -14.02 20.96 -14.33
C GLN A 34 -14.19 21.65 -15.68
N LYS A 35 -14.40 22.95 -15.66
CA LYS A 35 -14.43 23.82 -16.85
C LYS A 35 -13.08 24.50 -17.00
N ASP A 36 -12.51 24.46 -18.20
CA ASP A 36 -11.24 25.14 -18.55
C ASP A 36 -10.10 24.84 -17.55
N ALA A 37 -10.00 23.58 -17.09
CA ALA A 37 -9.06 23.17 -16.08
C ALA A 37 -7.62 23.25 -16.57
N VAL A 38 -6.78 23.93 -15.80
CA VAL A 38 -5.31 23.94 -16.03
C VAL A 38 -4.74 22.63 -15.48
N THR A 39 -4.14 21.83 -16.35
CA THR A 39 -3.49 20.58 -15.94
C THR A 39 -2.02 20.85 -15.61
N ILE A 40 -1.66 20.69 -14.34
CA ILE A 40 -0.27 20.75 -13.89
C ILE A 40 0.23 19.33 -13.68
N LYS A 41 1.19 18.89 -14.50
CA LYS A 41 1.74 17.56 -14.47
C LYS A 41 3.16 17.60 -13.90
N VAL A 42 3.35 17.07 -12.70
CA VAL A 42 4.70 16.86 -12.16
C VAL A 42 5.15 15.47 -12.60
N VAL A 43 5.81 15.40 -13.75
CA VAL A 43 6.39 14.13 -14.23
C VAL A 43 7.74 13.97 -13.56
N LYS A 44 7.88 13.08 -12.60
CA LYS A 44 9.19 12.49 -12.32
C LYS A 44 9.55 11.63 -13.52
N LYS A 45 10.67 11.94 -14.17
CA LYS A 45 11.16 11.24 -15.38
C LYS A 45 11.44 9.74 -15.17
N GLU A 46 11.47 9.31 -13.94
CA GLU A 46 11.67 7.92 -13.54
C GLU A 46 10.76 7.65 -12.34
N LEU A 47 9.85 6.67 -12.47
CA LEU A 47 9.18 6.01 -11.35
C LEU A 47 10.18 5.12 -10.56
N THR A 48 11.46 5.44 -10.63
CA THR A 48 12.45 4.87 -9.75
C THR A 48 12.10 5.37 -8.35
N VAL A 49 11.59 4.46 -7.54
CA VAL A 49 11.57 4.64 -6.09
C VAL A 49 13.03 4.46 -5.67
N PRO A 50 13.80 5.54 -5.48
CA PRO A 50 15.27 5.52 -5.64
C PRO A 50 16.02 4.82 -4.52
N SER A 51 15.41 4.06 -3.67
CA SER A 51 16.10 3.39 -2.56
C SER A 51 15.34 2.20 -1.98
N ILE A 52 14.61 1.48 -2.83
CA ILE A 52 13.94 0.25 -2.39
C ILE A 52 14.56 -0.95 -3.07
N ASP A 53 15.20 -1.80 -2.28
CA ASP A 53 15.62 -3.12 -2.70
C ASP A 53 14.41 -4.02 -2.86
N GLN A 54 14.19 -4.56 -4.06
CA GLN A 54 13.02 -5.36 -4.37
C GLN A 54 13.40 -6.82 -4.57
N PHE A 55 12.75 -7.70 -3.81
CA PHE A 55 12.96 -9.14 -3.85
C PHE A 55 11.65 -9.85 -4.15
N TYR A 56 11.72 -10.99 -4.83
CA TYR A 56 10.57 -11.87 -4.94
C TYR A 56 10.94 -13.32 -4.59
N TYR A 57 9.95 -14.05 -4.09
CA TYR A 57 10.09 -15.45 -3.72
C TYR A 57 8.94 -16.25 -4.34
N ASP A 58 9.28 -17.31 -5.09
CA ASP A 58 8.29 -18.31 -5.54
C ASP A 58 8.04 -19.27 -4.40
N VAL A 59 6.89 -19.11 -3.72
CA VAL A 59 6.57 -19.79 -2.47
C VAL A 59 5.19 -20.43 -2.55
N LYS A 60 5.08 -21.71 -2.17
CA LYS A 60 3.77 -22.37 -2.05
C LYS A 60 2.96 -21.69 -0.93
N ARG A 61 1.63 -21.64 -1.14
CA ARG A 61 0.71 -20.96 -0.20
C ARG A 61 0.92 -21.35 1.27
N LYS A 62 1.09 -22.64 1.54
CA LYS A 62 1.28 -23.19 2.90
C LYS A 62 2.64 -22.84 3.53
N GLU A 63 3.60 -22.40 2.73
CA GLU A 63 4.96 -22.06 3.16
C GLU A 63 5.16 -20.54 3.30
N LYS A 64 4.20 -19.72 2.83
CA LYS A 64 4.33 -18.25 2.84
C LYS A 64 4.59 -17.69 4.24
N ILE A 65 3.90 -18.18 5.26
CA ILE A 65 4.06 -17.70 6.63
C ILE A 65 5.44 -18.07 7.20
N ASP A 66 5.97 -19.24 6.88
CA ASP A 66 7.30 -19.65 7.34
C ASP A 66 8.40 -18.82 6.67
N VAL A 67 8.25 -18.51 5.37
CA VAL A 67 9.16 -17.62 4.65
C VAL A 67 9.07 -16.20 5.22
N LEU A 68 7.86 -15.70 5.48
CA LEU A 68 7.67 -14.39 6.09
C LEU A 68 8.35 -14.30 7.46
N SER A 69 8.13 -15.28 8.33
CA SER A 69 8.76 -15.32 9.65
C SER A 69 10.29 -15.31 9.56
N ARG A 70 10.87 -16.10 8.66
CA ARG A 70 12.33 -16.10 8.44
C ARG A 70 12.87 -14.76 7.95
N LEU A 71 12.12 -14.06 7.08
CA LEU A 71 12.51 -12.74 6.59
C LEU A 71 12.42 -11.69 7.71
N LEU A 72 11.36 -11.76 8.52
CA LEU A 72 11.23 -10.90 9.70
C LEU A 72 12.38 -11.13 10.69
N ASP A 73 12.68 -12.37 11.02
CA ASP A 73 13.76 -12.72 11.95
C ASP A 73 15.15 -12.34 11.41
N TYR A 74 15.38 -12.49 10.09
CA TYR A 74 16.66 -12.21 9.46
C TYR A 74 16.94 -10.72 9.28
N TYR A 75 15.94 -9.95 8.84
CA TYR A 75 16.10 -8.53 8.55
C TYR A 75 15.77 -7.65 9.75
N ASP A 76 15.06 -8.16 10.74
CA ASP A 76 14.62 -7.50 11.98
C ASP A 76 14.14 -6.05 11.75
N PRO A 77 13.17 -5.81 10.83
CA PRO A 77 12.71 -4.47 10.53
C PRO A 77 11.92 -3.90 11.70
N LYS A 78 12.27 -2.68 12.14
CA LYS A 78 11.57 -1.99 13.25
C LYS A 78 10.09 -1.82 12.97
N LEU A 79 9.74 -1.41 11.75
CA LEU A 79 8.37 -1.31 11.28
C LEU A 79 8.22 -1.96 9.91
N SER A 80 7.22 -2.80 9.76
CA SER A 80 6.91 -3.46 8.50
C SER A 80 5.42 -3.43 8.16
N LEU A 81 5.12 -3.47 6.87
CA LEU A 81 3.76 -3.44 6.34
C LEU A 81 3.50 -4.66 5.46
N GLY A 82 2.52 -5.48 5.83
CA GLY A 82 2.09 -6.66 5.10
C GLY A 82 0.79 -6.42 4.33
N PHE A 83 0.74 -6.84 3.07
CA PHE A 83 -0.46 -6.71 2.22
C PHE A 83 -1.06 -8.08 1.90
N CYS A 84 -2.26 -8.35 2.48
CA CYS A 84 -3.01 -9.60 2.26
C CYS A 84 -4.44 -9.55 2.80
N LYS A 85 -5.05 -10.73 2.96
CA LYS A 85 -6.23 -10.95 3.81
C LYS A 85 -5.83 -10.79 5.28
N VAL A 86 -6.33 -9.74 5.92
CA VAL A 86 -5.77 -9.18 7.15
C VAL A 86 -5.86 -10.12 8.35
N ASP A 87 -7.05 -10.66 8.63
CA ASP A 87 -7.29 -11.37 9.89
C ASP A 87 -6.49 -12.67 10.03
N GLU A 88 -6.45 -13.48 8.96
CA GLU A 88 -5.73 -14.75 8.94
C GLU A 88 -4.23 -14.55 9.22
N LEU A 89 -3.59 -13.63 8.47
CA LEU A 89 -2.17 -13.38 8.63
C LEU A 89 -1.84 -12.72 9.97
N THR A 90 -2.68 -11.80 10.44
CA THR A 90 -2.47 -11.14 11.74
C THR A 90 -2.48 -12.16 12.87
N ASN A 91 -3.48 -13.07 12.89
CA ASN A 91 -3.60 -14.12 13.91
C ASN A 91 -2.41 -15.10 13.86
N GLU A 92 -1.97 -15.49 12.66
CA GLU A 92 -0.81 -16.39 12.51
C GLU A 92 0.49 -15.73 13.02
N LEU A 93 0.72 -14.46 12.71
CA LEU A 93 1.88 -13.71 13.20
C LEU A 93 1.86 -13.56 14.72
N GLN A 94 0.71 -13.20 15.29
CA GLN A 94 0.55 -13.12 16.75
C GLN A 94 0.76 -14.48 17.44
N GLY A 95 0.25 -15.57 16.85
CA GLY A 95 0.48 -16.91 17.33
C GLY A 95 1.94 -17.35 17.33
N ARG A 96 2.78 -16.73 16.51
CA ARG A 96 4.23 -16.92 16.44
C ARG A 96 5.02 -15.96 17.34
N GLY A 97 4.33 -15.06 18.05
CA GLY A 97 4.95 -14.12 19.00
C GLY A 97 5.32 -12.76 18.42
N TYR A 98 4.92 -12.45 17.16
CA TYR A 98 5.16 -11.12 16.59
C TYR A 98 4.12 -10.10 17.06
N PHE A 99 4.53 -8.85 17.26
CA PHE A 99 3.64 -7.73 17.55
C PHE A 99 2.99 -7.22 16.27
N ALA A 100 1.92 -7.92 15.82
CA ALA A 100 1.18 -7.62 14.61
C ALA A 100 -0.23 -7.09 14.91
N GLU A 101 -0.69 -6.09 14.18
CA GLU A 101 -2.08 -5.62 14.19
C GLU A 101 -2.63 -5.53 12.77
N GLY A 102 -3.93 -5.82 12.61
CA GLY A 102 -4.64 -5.76 11.34
C GLY A 102 -5.31 -4.41 11.11
N LEU A 103 -5.39 -3.97 9.84
CA LEU A 103 -6.08 -2.77 9.41
C LEU A 103 -6.92 -3.05 8.15
N HIS A 104 -8.26 -3.02 8.28
CA HIS A 104 -9.19 -3.31 7.18
C HIS A 104 -10.45 -2.43 7.23
N GLY A 105 -11.28 -2.52 6.17
CA GLY A 105 -12.43 -1.63 5.98
C GLY A 105 -13.56 -1.79 7.01
N ASP A 106 -13.73 -3.00 7.58
CA ASP A 106 -14.83 -3.30 8.50
C ASP A 106 -14.60 -2.78 9.93
N MET A 107 -13.41 -2.22 10.19
CA MET A 107 -13.08 -1.64 11.50
C MET A 107 -13.76 -0.30 11.71
N LYS A 108 -14.23 -0.05 12.94
CA LYS A 108 -14.70 1.27 13.36
C LYS A 108 -13.53 2.26 13.34
N GLN A 109 -13.81 3.55 13.09
CA GLN A 109 -12.78 4.58 13.01
C GLN A 109 -11.89 4.63 14.28
N SER A 110 -12.47 4.54 15.45
CA SER A 110 -11.72 4.53 16.72
C SER A 110 -10.74 3.36 16.86
N GLN A 111 -11.08 2.19 16.30
CA GLN A 111 -10.18 1.05 16.26
C GLN A 111 -9.02 1.28 15.28
N ARG A 112 -9.32 1.83 14.09
CA ARG A 112 -8.32 2.21 13.10
C ARG A 112 -7.32 3.21 13.67
N ASP A 113 -7.83 4.25 14.34
CA ASP A 113 -6.99 5.28 14.97
C ASP A 113 -6.08 4.70 16.04
N ARG A 114 -6.59 3.76 16.85
CA ARG A 114 -5.80 3.05 17.86
C ARG A 114 -4.67 2.23 17.23
N VAL A 115 -4.99 1.40 16.22
CA VAL A 115 -4.00 0.57 15.51
C VAL A 115 -2.91 1.46 14.87
N MET A 116 -3.33 2.51 14.16
CA MET A 116 -2.38 3.43 13.54
C MET A 116 -1.51 4.16 14.55
N ASN A 117 -2.06 4.52 15.72
CA ASN A 117 -1.29 5.17 16.78
C ASN A 117 -0.29 4.21 17.43
N ASN A 118 -0.66 2.93 17.61
CA ASN A 118 0.25 1.90 18.10
C ASN A 118 1.41 1.69 17.11
N PHE A 119 1.11 1.58 15.83
CA PHE A 119 2.11 1.40 14.78
C PHE A 119 3.08 2.60 14.70
N ARG A 120 2.57 3.84 14.67
CA ARG A 120 3.42 5.05 14.68
C ARG A 120 4.32 5.16 15.91
N LYS A 121 3.88 4.64 17.05
CA LYS A 121 4.66 4.66 18.30
C LYS A 121 5.61 3.46 18.47
N GLY A 122 5.68 2.58 17.48
CA GLY A 122 6.49 1.36 17.56
C GLY A 122 6.05 0.37 18.64
N LYS A 123 4.75 0.39 19.01
CA LYS A 123 4.15 -0.63 19.89
C LYS A 123 3.71 -1.87 19.10
N THR A 124 3.54 -1.71 17.82
CA THR A 124 3.23 -2.73 16.84
C THR A 124 4.31 -2.68 15.78
N ASP A 125 5.01 -3.77 15.56
CA ASP A 125 6.12 -3.84 14.61
C ASP A 125 5.63 -4.15 13.20
N ILE A 126 4.51 -4.88 13.10
CA ILE A 126 3.96 -5.36 11.84
C ILE A 126 2.51 -4.89 11.68
N LEU A 127 2.25 -4.05 10.69
CA LEU A 127 0.89 -3.70 10.31
C LEU A 127 0.46 -4.53 9.09
N VAL A 128 -0.59 -5.32 9.24
CA VAL A 128 -1.19 -6.09 8.15
C VAL A 128 -2.40 -5.35 7.61
N ALA A 129 -2.41 -5.01 6.32
CA ALA A 129 -3.45 -4.16 5.75
C ALA A 129 -3.95 -4.62 4.37
N THR A 130 -5.17 -4.22 4.04
CA THR A 130 -5.65 -4.23 2.65
C THR A 130 -5.17 -2.98 1.91
N ASP A 131 -5.15 -3.00 0.59
CA ASP A 131 -4.77 -1.83 -0.23
C ASP A 131 -5.61 -0.58 0.10
N VAL A 132 -6.92 -0.77 0.27
CA VAL A 132 -7.85 0.31 0.58
C VAL A 132 -7.57 0.89 1.97
N ALA A 133 -7.35 0.04 2.96
CA ALA A 133 -7.08 0.47 4.33
C ALA A 133 -5.71 1.14 4.48
N ALA A 134 -4.74 0.72 3.66
CA ALA A 134 -3.39 1.28 3.64
C ALA A 134 -3.30 2.63 2.91
N ARG A 135 -4.34 3.06 2.19
CA ARG A 135 -4.37 4.38 1.57
C ARG A 135 -4.33 5.47 2.65
N GLY A 136 -3.45 6.44 2.46
CA GLY A 136 -3.29 7.53 3.43
C GLY A 136 -2.49 7.15 4.68
N ILE A 137 -1.93 5.94 4.78
CA ILE A 137 -0.95 5.64 5.81
C ILE A 137 0.27 6.52 5.55
N ASP A 138 0.47 7.47 6.44
CA ASP A 138 1.64 8.33 6.49
C ASP A 138 2.46 7.95 7.73
N VAL A 139 3.42 7.05 7.50
CA VAL A 139 4.39 6.61 8.50
C VAL A 139 5.74 6.56 7.82
N ASP A 140 6.67 7.36 8.31
CA ASP A 140 7.96 7.60 7.66
C ASP A 140 8.99 6.48 7.90
N ASP A 141 8.79 5.65 8.91
CA ASP A 141 9.80 4.70 9.40
C ASP A 141 9.53 3.25 8.98
N VAL A 142 8.71 3.01 7.95
CA VAL A 142 8.50 1.66 7.41
C VAL A 142 9.78 1.18 6.70
N GLU A 143 10.46 0.19 7.27
CA GLU A 143 11.72 -0.34 6.73
C GLU A 143 11.49 -1.46 5.73
N ALA A 144 10.39 -2.22 5.87
CA ALA A 144 10.06 -3.33 4.98
C ALA A 144 8.58 -3.36 4.56
N VAL A 145 8.33 -3.69 3.31
CA VAL A 145 7.00 -3.97 2.77
C VAL A 145 6.95 -5.42 2.29
N PHE A 146 5.94 -6.16 2.73
CA PHE A 146 5.69 -7.53 2.34
C PHE A 146 4.40 -7.61 1.50
N ASN A 147 4.53 -7.82 0.20
CA ASN A 147 3.42 -8.23 -0.65
C ASN A 147 3.18 -9.73 -0.44
N TYR A 148 2.53 -10.09 0.67
CA TYR A 148 2.18 -11.47 1.01
C TYR A 148 1.26 -12.08 -0.04
N ASP A 149 0.33 -11.27 -0.56
CA ASP A 149 -0.40 -11.55 -1.78
C ASP A 149 -0.02 -10.52 -2.85
N ILE A 150 0.24 -11.01 -4.07
CA ILE A 150 0.59 -10.15 -5.19
C ILE A 150 -0.55 -9.17 -5.49
N PRO A 151 -0.29 -7.87 -5.71
CA PRO A 151 -1.33 -6.88 -6.03
C PRO A 151 -2.02 -7.20 -7.35
N GLN A 152 -3.22 -6.64 -7.56
CA GLN A 152 -4.01 -6.93 -8.76
C GLN A 152 -3.45 -6.25 -10.01
N ASP A 153 -2.83 -5.08 -9.85
CA ASP A 153 -2.22 -4.30 -10.93
C ASP A 153 -0.92 -3.60 -10.48
N ASP A 154 -0.25 -2.99 -11.45
CA ASP A 154 1.07 -2.40 -11.31
C ASP A 154 1.04 -1.13 -10.45
N GLU A 155 -0.03 -0.33 -10.55
CA GLU A 155 -0.18 0.90 -9.76
C GLU A 155 -0.27 0.56 -8.27
N TYR A 156 -1.03 -0.49 -7.91
CA TYR A 156 -1.09 -0.96 -6.52
C TYR A 156 0.27 -1.45 -6.02
N TYR A 157 1.05 -2.11 -6.88
CA TYR A 157 2.40 -2.52 -6.51
C TYR A 157 3.27 -1.32 -6.11
N VAL A 158 3.34 -0.31 -6.98
CA VAL A 158 4.12 0.92 -6.73
C VAL A 158 3.63 1.63 -5.47
N HIS A 159 2.31 1.72 -5.27
CA HIS A 159 1.73 2.34 -4.08
C HIS A 159 2.05 1.58 -2.79
N ARG A 160 2.13 0.23 -2.83
CA ARG A 160 2.52 -0.58 -1.67
C ARG A 160 3.99 -0.40 -1.34
N ILE A 161 4.89 -0.61 -2.30
CA ILE A 161 6.33 -0.48 -2.04
C ILE A 161 6.73 0.96 -1.69
N GLY A 162 6.04 1.96 -2.23
CA GLY A 162 6.21 3.37 -1.87
C GLY A 162 5.83 3.73 -0.42
N ARG A 163 5.47 2.75 0.41
CA ARG A 163 5.34 2.95 1.87
C ARG A 163 6.68 2.86 2.59
N THR A 164 7.69 2.28 1.98
CA THR A 164 9.07 2.28 2.47
C THR A 164 9.97 3.16 1.59
N GLY A 165 11.22 3.36 1.98
CA GLY A 165 12.18 4.16 1.21
C GLY A 165 11.87 5.66 1.14
N ARG A 166 11.12 6.21 2.11
CA ARG A 166 10.75 7.63 2.17
C ARG A 166 11.85 8.49 2.81
N ALA A 167 11.77 9.78 2.55
CA ALA A 167 12.66 10.79 3.14
C ALA A 167 14.16 10.51 2.94
N GLY A 168 14.54 9.91 1.79
CA GLY A 168 15.94 9.60 1.49
C GLY A 168 16.50 8.36 2.19
N ARG A 169 15.67 7.58 2.87
CA ARG A 169 16.05 6.31 3.50
C ARG A 169 15.98 5.16 2.51
N THR A 170 16.73 4.10 2.76
CA THR A 170 16.63 2.84 2.03
C THR A 170 15.49 2.00 2.59
N GLY A 171 14.79 1.27 1.72
CA GLY A 171 13.71 0.36 2.09
C GLY A 171 13.85 -1.00 1.43
N ARG A 172 13.06 -1.96 1.88
CA ARG A 172 13.00 -3.30 1.27
C ARG A 172 11.57 -3.68 0.95
N ALA A 173 11.37 -4.28 -0.21
CA ALA A 173 10.09 -4.83 -0.62
C ALA A 173 10.24 -6.30 -0.99
N PHE A 174 9.42 -7.15 -0.38
CA PHE A 174 9.41 -8.59 -0.58
C PHE A 174 8.07 -8.99 -1.18
N THR A 175 8.08 -9.68 -2.31
CA THR A 175 6.87 -10.11 -3.01
C THR A 175 6.81 -11.62 -3.09
N PHE A 176 5.75 -12.22 -2.53
CA PHE A 176 5.52 -13.64 -2.63
C PHE A 176 4.64 -13.95 -3.82
N VAL A 177 5.14 -14.81 -4.69
CA VAL A 177 4.45 -15.29 -5.89
C VAL A 177 4.32 -16.80 -5.85
N LYS A 178 3.33 -17.34 -6.56
CA LYS A 178 3.12 -18.78 -6.68
C LYS A 178 2.85 -19.14 -8.13
N GLY A 179 3.73 -19.96 -8.70
CA GLY A 179 3.54 -20.57 -10.01
C GLY A 179 3.15 -19.54 -11.09
N LYS A 180 1.87 -19.54 -11.53
CA LYS A 180 1.39 -18.63 -12.58
C LYS A 180 1.45 -17.14 -12.22
N GLU A 181 1.50 -16.79 -10.93
CA GLU A 181 1.62 -15.40 -10.49
C GLU A 181 2.97 -14.77 -10.87
N VAL A 182 3.97 -15.59 -11.21
CA VAL A 182 5.27 -15.12 -11.76
C VAL A 182 5.07 -14.32 -13.04
N TYR A 183 4.08 -14.65 -13.87
CA TYR A 183 3.78 -13.88 -15.09
C TYR A 183 3.30 -12.49 -14.74
N LYS A 184 2.42 -12.38 -13.74
CA LYS A 184 1.94 -11.10 -13.24
C LYS A 184 3.08 -10.24 -12.68
N LEU A 185 4.01 -10.86 -11.95
CA LEU A 185 5.20 -10.17 -11.47
C LEU A 185 6.05 -9.64 -12.65
N LYS A 186 6.21 -10.42 -13.73
CA LYS A 186 6.93 -9.99 -14.93
C LYS A 186 6.27 -8.78 -15.61
N ASP A 187 4.95 -8.68 -15.58
CA ASP A 187 4.23 -7.52 -16.11
C ASP A 187 4.50 -6.30 -15.23
N ILE A 188 4.42 -6.45 -13.91
CA ILE A 188 4.78 -5.41 -12.93
C ILE A 188 6.23 -4.90 -13.15
N MET A 189 7.18 -5.81 -13.41
CA MET A 189 8.58 -5.43 -13.63
C MET A 189 8.85 -4.68 -14.94
N ARG A 190 7.89 -4.66 -15.86
CA ARG A 190 7.96 -3.91 -17.14
C ARG A 190 7.37 -2.51 -17.04
N TYR A 191 6.61 -2.25 -15.98
CA TYR A 191 5.98 -0.96 -15.69
C TYR A 191 6.98 0.01 -15.08
#